data_eeb11bbf608c4ac85e276de38c10ed61
#
_entry.id   eeb11bbf608c4ac85e276de38c10ed61
#
_cell.length_a   1.000
_cell.length_b   1.000
_cell.length_c   1.000
_cell.angle_alpha   90.00
_cell.angle_beta   90.00
_cell.angle_gamma   90.00
#
_symmetry.space_group_name_H-M   'P 1'
#
loop_
_entity.id
_entity.type
_entity.pdbx_description
1 polymer ?
#
loop_
_entity_poly.entity_id
_entity_poly.type
_entity_poly.pdbx_seq_one_letter_code
_entity_poly.pdbx_strand_id
1 'polypeptide(L)'
;MSAPETLEGWFALHDLRSFDRMAWNSLPAAEREKALAEATDLLASFQTVEDAPEGRSVTYCIIGHKADLLMLHLRPEVGQLHELERAFDATTLASYTTRPYSYLSVIEMSRHGAPEGTAGNIEDSPYVQARLYPELPTHSAYICFYPMSKKREGTDNWYTLAASERGELMRAHGRTGRGYAGRVTQIVTGSMGLDDWEWGVTLFSDDPLEFKKLVYEMRFDEVSARFAEFGPFYVGQRLLPTGLGRCIGE
;
A
#
# COMPACT_ATOMS: atom_id res chain seq x y z
N MET A 1 14.88 -4.75 -26.81
CA MET A 1 14.51 -5.45 -25.56
C MET A 1 13.02 -5.29 -25.37
N SER A 2 12.28 -6.38 -25.10
CA SER A 2 10.84 -6.29 -24.76
C SER A 2 10.66 -6.08 -23.28
N ALA A 3 9.57 -5.40 -22.87
CA ALA A 3 9.15 -5.35 -21.48
C ALA A 3 8.82 -6.77 -20.99
N PRO A 4 9.07 -7.10 -19.72
CA PRO A 4 8.58 -8.35 -19.14
C PRO A 4 7.04 -8.38 -19.18
N GLU A 5 6.47 -9.56 -19.40
CA GLU A 5 5.03 -9.74 -19.23
C GLU A 5 4.69 -9.78 -17.73
N THR A 6 3.60 -9.10 -17.36
CA THR A 6 3.04 -9.07 -16.02
C THR A 6 1.63 -9.64 -15.99
N LEU A 7 1.19 -10.04 -14.83
CA LEU A 7 -0.20 -10.37 -14.50
C LEU A 7 -0.67 -9.30 -13.52
N GLU A 8 -1.84 -8.76 -13.76
CA GLU A 8 -2.43 -7.69 -12.96
C GLU A 8 -3.61 -8.23 -12.14
N GLY A 9 -3.69 -7.77 -10.90
CA GLY A 9 -4.78 -8.04 -9.97
C GLY A 9 -5.62 -6.79 -9.69
N TRP A 10 -6.04 -6.63 -8.43
CA TRP A 10 -6.80 -5.47 -8.02
C TRP A 10 -6.00 -4.17 -8.07
N PHE A 11 -6.69 -3.07 -8.39
CA PHE A 11 -6.16 -1.73 -8.18
C PHE A 11 -6.06 -1.42 -6.70
N ALA A 12 -5.07 -0.59 -6.35
CA ALA A 12 -4.78 -0.18 -4.98
C ALA A 12 -4.74 1.34 -4.87
N LEU A 13 -5.38 1.89 -3.84
CA LEU A 13 -5.30 3.29 -3.48
C LEU A 13 -4.82 3.41 -2.03
N HIS A 14 -3.72 4.14 -1.84
CA HIS A 14 -3.30 4.62 -0.54
C HIS A 14 -3.76 6.08 -0.42
N ASP A 15 -4.82 6.34 0.33
CA ASP A 15 -5.33 7.70 0.57
C ASP A 15 -4.85 8.17 1.94
N LEU A 16 -4.02 9.22 1.96
CA LEU A 16 -3.45 9.79 3.18
C LEU A 16 -4.11 11.12 3.50
N ARG A 17 -4.51 11.29 4.74
CA ARG A 17 -5.19 12.50 5.24
C ARG A 17 -4.46 13.09 6.44
N SER A 18 -4.46 14.42 6.52
CA SER A 18 -3.98 15.17 7.68
C SER A 18 -5.13 15.98 8.26
N PHE A 19 -5.27 15.99 9.60
CA PHE A 19 -6.34 16.69 10.29
C PHE A 19 -5.94 18.14 10.60
N ASP A 20 -6.83 19.09 10.29
CA ASP A 20 -6.80 20.43 10.86
C ASP A 20 -7.39 20.41 12.28
N ARG A 21 -6.55 20.06 13.25
CA ARG A 21 -6.96 19.97 14.65
C ARG A 21 -7.44 21.30 15.23
N MET A 22 -6.95 22.43 14.71
CA MET A 22 -7.41 23.75 15.18
C MET A 22 -8.83 24.02 14.74
N ALA A 23 -9.13 23.84 13.45
CA ALA A 23 -10.46 23.99 12.92
C ALA A 23 -11.42 22.97 13.54
N TRP A 24 -11.00 21.70 13.68
CA TRP A 24 -11.76 20.63 14.32
C TRP A 24 -12.15 21.00 15.76
N ASN A 25 -11.20 21.44 16.59
CA ASN A 25 -11.42 21.78 17.99
C ASN A 25 -12.29 23.04 18.17
N SER A 26 -12.48 23.84 17.12
CA SER A 26 -13.40 25.00 17.14
C SER A 26 -14.86 24.60 17.04
N LEU A 27 -15.18 23.38 16.61
CA LEU A 27 -16.53 22.86 16.55
C LEU A 27 -17.11 22.61 17.95
N PRO A 28 -18.41 22.79 18.15
CA PRO A 28 -19.11 22.32 19.33
C PRO A 28 -18.96 20.79 19.53
N ALA A 29 -18.83 20.33 20.76
CA ALA A 29 -18.62 18.91 21.05
C ALA A 29 -19.67 17.99 20.41
N ALA A 30 -20.95 18.39 20.43
CA ALA A 30 -22.02 17.61 19.83
C ALA A 30 -21.90 17.50 18.30
N GLU A 31 -21.33 18.50 17.62
CA GLU A 31 -21.08 18.44 16.17
C GLU A 31 -19.88 17.54 15.87
N ARG A 32 -18.82 17.59 16.68
CA ARG A 32 -17.68 16.68 16.56
C ARG A 32 -18.10 15.22 16.75
N GLU A 33 -18.89 14.94 17.80
CA GLU A 33 -19.42 13.60 18.06
C GLU A 33 -20.22 13.05 16.87
N LYS A 34 -21.10 13.88 16.29
CA LYS A 34 -21.89 13.51 15.11
C LYS A 34 -21.01 13.24 13.88
N ALA A 35 -20.01 14.12 13.61
CA ALA A 35 -19.09 13.98 12.50
C ALA A 35 -18.18 12.74 12.66
N LEU A 36 -17.77 12.42 13.89
CA LEU A 36 -17.01 11.21 14.20
C LEU A 36 -17.86 9.95 13.99
N ALA A 37 -19.13 9.96 14.41
CA ALA A 37 -20.01 8.82 14.19
C ALA A 37 -20.21 8.57 12.69
N GLU A 38 -20.52 9.62 11.90
CA GLU A 38 -20.64 9.54 10.44
C GLU A 38 -19.39 8.91 9.79
N ALA A 39 -18.21 9.43 10.10
CA ALA A 39 -16.95 8.93 9.53
C ALA A 39 -16.61 7.52 10.02
N THR A 40 -16.93 7.18 11.28
CA THR A 40 -16.75 5.83 11.83
C THR A 40 -17.61 4.81 11.09
N ASP A 41 -18.86 5.12 10.85
CA ASP A 41 -19.79 4.24 10.12
C ASP A 41 -19.31 4.04 8.67
N LEU A 42 -18.85 5.11 8.00
CA LEU A 42 -18.28 5.02 6.66
C LEU A 42 -17.01 4.15 6.64
N LEU A 43 -16.08 4.35 7.58
CA LEU A 43 -14.87 3.50 7.63
C LEU A 43 -15.21 2.04 7.93
N ALA A 44 -16.27 1.77 8.69
CA ALA A 44 -16.74 0.41 8.93
C ALA A 44 -17.28 -0.21 7.63
N SER A 45 -18.10 0.52 6.86
CA SER A 45 -18.62 0.05 5.57
C SER A 45 -17.50 -0.21 4.56
N PHE A 46 -16.43 0.59 4.55
CA PHE A 46 -15.25 0.34 3.74
C PHE A 46 -14.55 -0.97 4.13
N GLN A 47 -14.40 -1.25 5.43
CA GLN A 47 -13.75 -2.48 5.90
C GLN A 47 -14.56 -3.73 5.60
N THR A 48 -15.89 -3.64 5.58
CA THR A 48 -16.78 -4.74 5.20
C THR A 48 -17.03 -4.83 3.70
N VAL A 49 -16.49 -3.87 2.92
CA VAL A 49 -16.60 -3.82 1.43
C VAL A 49 -18.06 -3.81 0.99
N GLU A 50 -18.87 -2.88 1.55
CA GLU A 50 -20.29 -2.76 1.19
C GLU A 50 -20.51 -2.11 -0.18
N ASP A 51 -19.47 -1.45 -0.72
CA ASP A 51 -19.47 -0.70 -1.98
C ASP A 51 -19.22 -1.56 -3.23
N ALA A 52 -18.69 -2.78 -3.07
CA ALA A 52 -18.28 -3.63 -4.19
C ALA A 52 -18.47 -5.12 -3.86
N PRO A 53 -18.60 -6.00 -4.89
CA PRO A 53 -18.72 -7.44 -4.65
C PRO A 53 -17.41 -8.06 -4.12
N GLU A 54 -16.28 -7.44 -4.40
CA GLU A 54 -14.95 -7.89 -4.02
C GLU A 54 -14.05 -6.72 -3.66
N GLY A 55 -13.06 -6.95 -2.83
CA GLY A 55 -12.06 -5.96 -2.46
C GLY A 55 -11.60 -6.10 -1.02
N ARG A 56 -10.77 -5.17 -0.59
CA ARG A 56 -10.31 -5.07 0.81
C ARG A 56 -10.11 -3.61 1.17
N SER A 57 -10.30 -3.29 2.44
CA SER A 57 -9.96 -1.97 2.98
C SER A 57 -9.41 -2.09 4.39
N VAL A 58 -8.47 -1.21 4.71
CA VAL A 58 -7.87 -1.14 6.03
C VAL A 58 -7.39 0.28 6.33
N THR A 59 -7.47 0.66 7.60
CA THR A 59 -7.16 2.03 8.05
C THR A 59 -6.07 2.01 9.12
N TYR A 60 -5.20 3.02 9.07
CA TYR A 60 -4.09 3.21 10.02
C TYR A 60 -3.98 4.67 10.45
N CYS A 61 -3.64 4.90 11.73
CA CYS A 61 -3.12 6.19 12.18
C CYS A 61 -1.64 6.28 11.84
N ILE A 62 -1.26 7.28 11.06
CA ILE A 62 0.14 7.51 10.69
C ILE A 62 0.89 8.19 11.82
N ILE A 63 2.11 7.72 12.06
CA ILE A 63 3.01 8.25 13.08
C ILE A 63 3.94 9.29 12.42
N GLY A 64 4.00 10.48 13.01
CA GLY A 64 4.85 11.57 12.53
C GLY A 64 4.07 12.65 11.79
N HIS A 65 4.79 13.50 11.05
CA HIS A 65 4.24 14.78 10.51
C HIS A 65 3.74 14.69 9.06
N LYS A 66 3.89 13.54 8.40
CA LYS A 66 3.62 13.45 6.96
C LYS A 66 2.14 13.28 6.62
N ALA A 67 1.41 12.69 7.54
CA ALA A 67 -0.04 12.49 7.51
C ALA A 67 -0.52 12.06 8.90
N ASP A 68 -1.83 11.97 9.09
CA ASP A 68 -2.45 11.46 10.32
C ASP A 68 -3.20 10.14 10.08
N LEU A 69 -3.83 9.99 8.94
CA LEU A 69 -4.66 8.84 8.57
C LEU A 69 -4.20 8.27 7.23
N LEU A 70 -4.16 6.95 7.11
CA LEU A 70 -4.01 6.23 5.86
C LEU A 70 -5.17 5.27 5.70
N MET A 71 -5.88 5.38 4.60
CA MET A 71 -6.85 4.40 4.13
C MET A 71 -6.25 3.66 2.94
N LEU A 72 -6.08 2.35 3.06
CA LEU A 72 -5.66 1.48 1.97
C LEU A 72 -6.87 0.73 1.45
N HIS A 73 -7.15 0.89 0.17
CA HIS A 73 -8.23 0.24 -0.53
C HIS A 73 -7.72 -0.61 -1.68
N LEU A 74 -8.26 -1.82 -1.83
CA LEU A 74 -8.06 -2.70 -2.97
C LEU A 74 -9.43 -2.96 -3.61
N ARG A 75 -9.57 -2.68 -4.93
CA ARG A 75 -10.81 -2.88 -5.68
C ARG A 75 -10.50 -3.38 -7.09
N PRO A 76 -11.43 -4.14 -7.71
CA PRO A 76 -11.32 -4.58 -9.10
C PRO A 76 -11.17 -3.44 -10.11
N GLU A 77 -11.82 -2.30 -9.87
CA GLU A 77 -11.88 -1.19 -10.80
C GLU A 77 -11.44 0.13 -10.18
N VAL A 78 -10.73 0.96 -10.96
CA VAL A 78 -10.31 2.30 -10.53
C VAL A 78 -11.51 3.20 -10.18
N GLY A 79 -12.62 3.06 -10.91
CA GLY A 79 -13.85 3.82 -10.63
C GLY A 79 -14.37 3.57 -9.21
N GLN A 80 -14.29 2.34 -8.71
CA GLN A 80 -14.69 2.02 -7.33
C GLN A 80 -13.78 2.70 -6.30
N LEU A 81 -12.46 2.76 -6.55
CA LEU A 81 -11.53 3.49 -5.69
C LEU A 81 -11.86 4.99 -5.65
N HIS A 82 -12.21 5.58 -6.80
CA HIS A 82 -12.62 6.98 -6.88
C HIS A 82 -13.91 7.24 -6.08
N GLU A 83 -14.89 6.34 -6.12
CA GLU A 83 -16.12 6.49 -5.32
C GLU A 83 -15.83 6.40 -3.81
N LEU A 84 -14.86 5.60 -3.36
CA LEU A 84 -14.44 5.58 -1.94
C LEU A 84 -13.83 6.92 -1.51
N GLU A 85 -12.97 7.54 -2.35
CA GLU A 85 -12.46 8.89 -2.10
C GLU A 85 -13.59 9.89 -1.97
N ARG A 86 -14.56 9.88 -2.90
CA ARG A 86 -15.70 10.78 -2.91
C ARG A 86 -16.61 10.58 -1.71
N ALA A 87 -16.82 9.32 -1.29
CA ALA A 87 -17.62 9.02 -0.11
C ALA A 87 -16.98 9.61 1.15
N PHE A 88 -15.65 9.49 1.30
CA PHE A 88 -14.94 10.12 2.42
C PHE A 88 -15.01 11.65 2.31
N ASP A 89 -14.75 12.22 1.14
CA ASP A 89 -14.77 13.67 0.91
C ASP A 89 -16.15 14.30 1.17
N ALA A 90 -17.22 13.51 1.09
CA ALA A 90 -18.59 13.95 1.41
C ALA A 90 -18.89 13.99 2.91
N THR A 91 -18.04 13.41 3.77
CA THR A 91 -18.26 13.43 5.22
C THR A 91 -18.00 14.80 5.84
N THR A 92 -18.64 15.08 6.94
CA THR A 92 -18.38 16.29 7.74
C THR A 92 -16.91 16.35 8.18
N LEU A 93 -16.33 15.21 8.60
CA LEU A 93 -14.92 15.13 9.01
C LEU A 93 -13.97 15.55 7.91
N ALA A 94 -14.24 15.19 6.64
CA ALA A 94 -13.37 15.51 5.51
C ALA A 94 -13.14 17.02 5.35
N SER A 95 -14.12 17.88 5.72
CA SER A 95 -13.97 19.33 5.71
C SER A 95 -12.88 19.85 6.66
N TYR A 96 -12.43 19.03 7.59
CA TYR A 96 -11.35 19.30 8.54
C TYR A 96 -10.09 18.50 8.22
N THR A 97 -9.95 18.05 6.98
CA THR A 97 -8.77 17.32 6.51
C THR A 97 -8.18 17.93 5.27
N THR A 98 -6.90 17.62 5.04
CA THR A 98 -6.23 17.81 3.75
C THR A 98 -5.73 16.45 3.27
N ARG A 99 -5.48 16.32 1.97
CA ARG A 99 -4.86 15.13 1.37
C ARG A 99 -3.39 15.44 1.03
N PRO A 100 -2.44 15.20 1.96
CA PRO A 100 -1.04 15.51 1.72
C PRO A 100 -0.39 14.58 0.70
N TYR A 101 -0.93 13.38 0.53
CA TYR A 101 -0.47 12.39 -0.43
C TYR A 101 -1.55 11.36 -0.75
N SER A 102 -1.51 10.85 -1.97
CA SER A 102 -2.23 9.64 -2.37
C SER A 102 -1.36 8.84 -3.34
N TYR A 103 -1.67 7.56 -3.54
CA TYR A 103 -0.93 6.70 -4.44
C TYR A 103 -1.84 5.68 -5.10
N LEU A 104 -2.00 5.82 -6.42
CA LEU A 104 -2.79 4.90 -7.24
C LEU A 104 -1.87 3.89 -7.93
N SER A 105 -2.20 2.61 -7.82
CA SER A 105 -1.39 1.54 -8.36
C SER A 105 -2.24 0.29 -8.66
N VAL A 106 -1.62 -0.75 -9.21
CA VAL A 106 -2.25 -2.05 -9.46
C VAL A 106 -1.36 -3.15 -8.88
N ILE A 107 -1.97 -4.16 -8.27
CA ILE A 107 -1.22 -5.34 -7.82
C ILE A 107 -0.74 -6.08 -9.07
N GLU A 108 0.58 -6.29 -9.15
CA GLU A 108 1.18 -6.97 -10.29
C GLU A 108 2.15 -8.06 -9.88
N MET A 109 2.30 -9.04 -10.74
CA MET A 109 3.30 -10.10 -10.62
C MET A 109 3.94 -10.37 -11.97
N SER A 110 5.29 -10.42 -12.00
CA SER A 110 6.00 -10.88 -13.20
C SER A 110 5.68 -12.35 -13.47
N ARG A 111 5.35 -12.70 -14.72
CA ARG A 111 5.15 -14.08 -15.16
C ARG A 111 6.33 -15.00 -14.86
N HIS A 112 7.55 -14.47 -14.83
CA HIS A 112 8.75 -15.23 -14.45
C HIS A 112 8.86 -15.55 -12.95
N GLY A 113 7.99 -14.98 -12.10
CA GLY A 113 7.91 -15.24 -10.67
C GLY A 113 6.99 -16.38 -10.28
N ALA A 114 6.27 -16.97 -11.24
CA ALA A 114 5.43 -18.12 -10.98
C ALA A 114 6.25 -19.41 -10.83
N PRO A 115 5.78 -20.40 -10.02
CA PRO A 115 6.48 -21.66 -9.86
C PRO A 115 6.62 -22.42 -11.18
N GLU A 116 7.83 -22.92 -11.48
CA GLU A 116 8.05 -23.82 -12.61
C GLU A 116 7.20 -25.08 -12.46
N GLY A 117 6.54 -25.51 -13.55
CA GLY A 117 5.77 -26.76 -13.57
C GLY A 117 4.27 -26.61 -13.28
N THR A 118 3.72 -25.43 -13.26
CA THR A 118 2.27 -25.22 -13.19
C THR A 118 1.64 -25.74 -14.50
N ALA A 119 1.10 -26.97 -14.48
CA ALA A 119 0.35 -27.51 -15.59
C ALA A 119 -0.98 -26.75 -15.72
N GLY A 120 -1.21 -26.08 -16.83
CA GLY A 120 -2.41 -25.27 -17.08
C GLY A 120 -2.11 -23.79 -17.27
N ASN A 121 -3.15 -22.97 -17.26
CA ASN A 121 -3.00 -21.54 -17.31
C ASN A 121 -2.40 -21.06 -15.97
N ILE A 122 -1.27 -20.37 -16.03
CA ILE A 122 -0.54 -19.88 -14.84
C ILE A 122 -1.42 -18.97 -13.96
N GLU A 123 -2.36 -18.29 -14.57
CA GLU A 123 -3.31 -17.40 -13.92
C GLU A 123 -4.27 -18.15 -12.98
N ASP A 124 -4.58 -19.42 -13.27
CA ASP A 124 -5.48 -20.25 -12.46
C ASP A 124 -4.78 -20.86 -11.23
N SER A 125 -3.47 -20.64 -11.07
CA SER A 125 -2.73 -21.15 -9.92
C SER A 125 -3.21 -20.49 -8.63
N PRO A 126 -3.54 -21.24 -7.56
CA PRO A 126 -3.90 -20.67 -6.26
C PRO A 126 -2.84 -19.74 -5.69
N TYR A 127 -1.57 -19.98 -5.99
CA TYR A 127 -0.47 -19.12 -5.59
C TYR A 127 -0.55 -17.76 -6.30
N VAL A 128 -0.82 -17.75 -7.62
CA VAL A 128 -0.95 -16.53 -8.41
C VAL A 128 -2.19 -15.75 -7.98
N GLN A 129 -3.33 -16.43 -7.82
CA GLN A 129 -4.57 -15.82 -7.35
C GLN A 129 -4.41 -15.14 -5.98
N ALA A 130 -3.77 -15.81 -5.02
CA ALA A 130 -3.49 -15.24 -3.70
C ALA A 130 -2.53 -14.04 -3.74
N ARG A 131 -1.70 -13.93 -4.78
CA ARG A 131 -0.79 -12.79 -4.98
C ARG A 131 -1.46 -11.61 -5.66
N LEU A 132 -2.34 -11.85 -6.63
CA LEU A 132 -3.07 -10.82 -7.37
C LEU A 132 -4.27 -10.26 -6.61
N TYR A 133 -4.87 -11.09 -5.75
CA TYR A 133 -6.06 -10.76 -4.95
C TYR A 133 -5.81 -11.02 -3.46
N PRO A 134 -4.84 -10.33 -2.85
CA PRO A 134 -4.39 -10.67 -1.52
C PRO A 134 -5.42 -10.34 -0.44
N GLU A 135 -5.43 -11.16 0.61
CA GLU A 135 -6.00 -10.77 1.88
C GLU A 135 -5.09 -9.72 2.55
N LEU A 136 -5.68 -8.64 3.04
CA LEU A 136 -4.94 -7.71 3.89
C LEU A 136 -4.73 -8.34 5.27
N PRO A 137 -3.50 -8.30 5.82
CA PRO A 137 -3.21 -8.91 7.13
C PRO A 137 -3.80 -8.06 8.26
N THR A 138 -5.11 -8.27 8.50
CA THR A 138 -5.90 -7.51 9.48
C THR A 138 -5.46 -7.73 10.93
N HIS A 139 -4.66 -8.76 11.20
CA HIS A 139 -4.04 -9.01 12.50
C HIS A 139 -2.77 -8.16 12.73
N SER A 140 -2.09 -7.71 11.68
CA SER A 140 -0.85 -6.93 11.83
C SER A 140 -1.12 -5.55 12.42
N ALA A 141 -0.40 -5.24 13.51
CA ALA A 141 -0.58 -4.02 14.26
C ALA A 141 -0.04 -2.77 13.54
N TYR A 142 0.92 -2.94 12.62
CA TYR A 142 1.59 -1.83 11.96
C TYR A 142 1.66 -2.00 10.44
N ILE A 143 1.70 -0.86 9.75
CA ILE A 143 1.95 -0.73 8.31
C ILE A 143 3.19 0.14 8.09
N CYS A 144 3.92 -0.16 7.02
CA CYS A 144 4.91 0.74 6.44
C CYS A 144 4.68 0.80 4.93
N PHE A 145 4.26 1.95 4.42
CA PHE A 145 4.13 2.19 2.98
C PHE A 145 5.23 3.13 2.49
N TYR A 146 5.79 2.84 1.33
CA TYR A 146 6.66 3.75 0.60
C TYR A 146 6.59 3.50 -0.91
N PRO A 147 6.61 4.56 -1.74
CA PRO A 147 6.78 4.43 -3.18
C PRO A 147 8.27 4.30 -3.52
N MET A 148 8.56 3.71 -4.68
CA MET A 148 9.93 3.58 -5.18
C MET A 148 9.98 3.54 -6.71
N SER A 149 11.16 3.83 -7.25
CA SER A 149 11.49 3.68 -8.67
C SER A 149 12.81 2.94 -8.87
N LYS A 150 13.03 2.47 -10.09
CA LYS A 150 14.35 1.98 -10.52
C LYS A 150 15.14 3.10 -11.17
N LYS A 151 16.42 3.22 -10.82
CA LYS A 151 17.34 4.19 -11.41
C LYS A 151 17.50 3.98 -12.91
N ARG A 152 17.64 5.08 -13.63
CA ARG A 152 17.82 5.17 -15.08
C ARG A 152 19.04 6.01 -15.44
N GLU A 153 20.10 5.97 -14.64
CA GLU A 153 21.26 6.84 -14.76
C GLU A 153 22.56 6.06 -15.01
N GLY A 154 23.33 6.51 -15.99
CA GLY A 154 24.68 6.00 -16.27
C GLY A 154 24.72 4.49 -16.41
N THR A 155 25.63 3.85 -15.68
CA THR A 155 25.79 2.39 -15.62
C THR A 155 24.75 1.70 -14.74
N ASP A 156 24.02 2.46 -13.90
CA ASP A 156 23.00 1.97 -13.00
C ASP A 156 21.59 2.21 -13.59
N ASN A 157 21.43 1.89 -14.86
CA ASN A 157 20.16 1.92 -15.55
C ASN A 157 19.53 0.52 -15.59
N TRP A 158 18.55 0.29 -14.72
CA TRP A 158 17.83 -0.98 -14.60
C TRP A 158 17.25 -1.49 -15.93
N TYR A 159 16.72 -0.57 -16.73
CA TYR A 159 15.98 -0.90 -17.95
C TYR A 159 16.88 -1.29 -19.12
N THR A 160 18.17 -0.98 -19.04
CA THR A 160 19.16 -1.35 -20.06
C THR A 160 19.86 -2.67 -19.77
N LEU A 161 19.67 -3.25 -18.58
CA LEU A 161 20.19 -4.55 -18.23
C LEU A 161 19.59 -5.66 -19.09
N ALA A 162 20.38 -6.72 -19.37
CA ALA A 162 19.85 -7.92 -20.00
C ALA A 162 18.77 -8.60 -19.12
N ALA A 163 17.78 -9.24 -19.73
CA ALA A 163 16.70 -9.91 -18.98
C ALA A 163 17.22 -11.00 -18.04
N SER A 164 18.27 -11.75 -18.45
CA SER A 164 18.92 -12.76 -17.60
C SER A 164 19.55 -12.14 -16.35
N GLU A 165 20.25 -11.02 -16.51
CA GLU A 165 20.89 -10.30 -15.40
C GLU A 165 19.85 -9.76 -14.42
N ARG A 166 18.78 -9.11 -14.92
CA ARG A 166 17.66 -8.70 -14.06
C ARG A 166 17.06 -9.87 -13.30
N GLY A 167 16.87 -11.02 -13.97
CA GLY A 167 16.35 -12.23 -13.35
C GLY A 167 17.23 -12.77 -12.23
N GLU A 168 18.54 -12.75 -12.38
CA GLU A 168 19.51 -13.17 -11.35
C GLU A 168 19.48 -12.25 -10.15
N LEU A 169 19.54 -10.95 -10.39
CA LEU A 169 19.45 -9.91 -9.36
C LEU A 169 18.14 -10.02 -8.58
N MET A 170 16.99 -10.16 -9.24
CA MET A 170 15.69 -10.30 -8.57
C MET A 170 15.55 -11.62 -7.79
N ARG A 171 16.19 -12.71 -8.24
CA ARG A 171 16.20 -13.96 -7.44
C ARG A 171 17.01 -13.79 -6.15
N ALA A 172 18.13 -13.07 -6.20
CA ALA A 172 18.92 -12.73 -5.01
C ALA A 172 18.11 -11.86 -4.04
N HIS A 173 17.53 -10.77 -4.56
CA HIS A 173 16.65 -9.85 -3.82
C HIS A 173 15.49 -10.60 -3.15
N GLY A 174 14.80 -11.47 -3.87
CA GLY A 174 13.71 -12.28 -3.35
C GLY A 174 14.14 -13.27 -2.25
N ARG A 175 15.41 -13.76 -2.24
CA ARG A 175 15.91 -14.59 -1.13
C ARG A 175 16.02 -13.80 0.16
N THR A 176 16.54 -12.58 0.11
CA THR A 176 16.60 -11.68 1.27
C THR A 176 15.19 -11.40 1.82
N GLY A 177 14.24 -11.05 0.95
CA GLY A 177 12.85 -10.82 1.37
C GLY A 177 12.20 -12.04 2.03
N ARG A 178 12.43 -13.25 1.49
CA ARG A 178 11.90 -14.50 2.08
C ARG A 178 12.45 -14.80 3.48
N GLY A 179 13.62 -14.27 3.84
CA GLY A 179 14.16 -14.36 5.20
C GLY A 179 13.29 -13.69 6.27
N TYR A 180 12.34 -12.86 5.84
CA TYR A 180 11.39 -12.16 6.72
C TYR A 180 9.97 -12.77 6.69
N ALA A 181 9.77 -13.89 5.98
CA ALA A 181 8.48 -14.58 5.95
C ALA A 181 7.99 -14.93 7.37
N GLY A 182 6.70 -14.72 7.64
CA GLY A 182 6.10 -14.89 8.96
C GLY A 182 6.32 -13.73 9.94
N ARG A 183 7.22 -12.78 9.64
CA ARG A 183 7.45 -11.57 10.44
C ARG A 183 6.97 -10.31 9.72
N VAL A 184 7.08 -10.29 8.39
CA VAL A 184 6.62 -9.21 7.53
C VAL A 184 5.81 -9.81 6.39
N THR A 185 4.60 -9.31 6.18
CA THR A 185 3.82 -9.51 4.96
C THR A 185 4.06 -8.34 4.03
N GLN A 186 4.27 -8.60 2.74
CA GLN A 186 4.56 -7.58 1.75
C GLN A 186 3.58 -7.67 0.59
N ILE A 187 3.03 -6.50 0.21
CA ILE A 187 2.28 -6.30 -1.03
C ILE A 187 3.06 -5.29 -1.86
N VAL A 188 3.36 -5.64 -3.11
CA VAL A 188 4.01 -4.75 -4.09
C VAL A 188 3.03 -4.48 -5.21
N THR A 189 2.91 -3.22 -5.59
CA THR A 189 2.01 -2.75 -6.64
C THR A 189 2.79 -1.96 -7.68
N GLY A 190 2.43 -2.10 -8.96
CA GLY A 190 2.98 -1.31 -10.06
C GLY A 190 2.15 -0.04 -10.28
N SER A 191 2.80 1.05 -10.63
CA SER A 191 2.14 2.35 -10.84
C SER A 191 2.67 3.14 -12.02
N MET A 192 3.46 2.51 -12.88
CA MET A 192 3.95 3.17 -14.10
C MET A 192 2.79 3.65 -14.98
N GLY A 193 2.68 4.98 -15.14
CA GLY A 193 1.58 5.62 -15.86
C GLY A 193 0.31 5.84 -15.04
N LEU A 194 0.31 5.44 -13.76
CA LEU A 194 -0.77 5.69 -12.81
C LEU A 194 -0.37 6.70 -11.74
N ASP A 195 0.92 6.79 -11.39
CA ASP A 195 1.46 7.70 -10.39
C ASP A 195 2.89 8.12 -10.77
N ASP A 196 3.50 9.02 -9.98
CA ASP A 196 4.84 9.57 -10.23
C ASP A 196 5.96 8.55 -10.00
N TRP A 197 5.75 7.59 -9.09
CA TRP A 197 6.68 6.49 -8.81
C TRP A 197 6.30 5.23 -9.58
N GLU A 198 7.23 4.29 -9.70
CA GLU A 198 7.02 3.07 -10.49
C GLU A 198 6.38 1.93 -9.71
N TRP A 199 6.63 1.86 -8.40
CA TRP A 199 6.08 0.84 -7.50
C TRP A 199 5.70 1.41 -6.14
N GLY A 200 4.62 0.87 -5.56
CA GLY A 200 4.27 1.00 -4.16
C GLY A 200 4.63 -0.26 -3.38
N VAL A 201 5.33 -0.11 -2.27
CA VAL A 201 5.66 -1.22 -1.37
C VAL A 201 4.93 -1.01 -0.06
N THR A 202 4.08 -1.97 0.29
CA THR A 202 3.34 -1.97 1.54
C THR A 202 3.77 -3.17 2.39
N LEU A 203 4.26 -2.90 3.57
CA LEU A 203 4.73 -3.88 4.55
C LEU A 203 3.79 -3.88 5.75
N PHE A 204 3.51 -5.07 6.29
CA PHE A 204 2.69 -5.27 7.49
C PHE A 204 3.46 -6.14 8.49
N SER A 205 3.41 -5.78 9.78
CA SER A 205 4.06 -6.52 10.86
C SER A 205 3.44 -6.19 12.22
N ASP A 206 3.59 -7.08 13.19
CA ASP A 206 3.27 -6.80 14.59
C ASP A 206 4.40 -6.07 15.33
N ASP A 207 5.62 -6.10 14.78
CA ASP A 207 6.76 -5.34 15.30
C ASP A 207 7.29 -4.39 14.21
N PRO A 208 7.18 -3.06 14.38
CA PRO A 208 7.66 -2.10 13.39
C PRO A 208 9.20 -2.11 13.24
N LEU A 209 9.93 -2.71 14.20
CA LEU A 209 11.37 -2.89 14.09
C LEU A 209 11.74 -3.85 12.93
N GLU A 210 10.85 -4.77 12.58
CA GLU A 210 11.07 -5.68 11.44
C GLU A 210 11.09 -4.92 10.11
N PHE A 211 10.34 -3.82 9.95
CA PHE A 211 10.44 -2.95 8.78
C PHE A 211 11.85 -2.36 8.65
N LYS A 212 12.39 -1.83 9.77
CA LYS A 212 13.75 -1.28 9.79
C LYS A 212 14.80 -2.34 9.45
N LYS A 213 14.68 -3.54 10.01
CA LYS A 213 15.62 -4.63 9.76
C LYS A 213 15.58 -5.05 8.30
N LEU A 214 14.37 -5.31 7.76
CA LEU A 214 14.17 -5.69 6.36
C LEU A 214 14.75 -4.64 5.41
N VAL A 215 14.34 -3.37 5.55
CA VAL A 215 14.78 -2.30 4.67
C VAL A 215 16.29 -2.06 4.80
N TYR A 216 16.85 -2.17 6.01
CA TYR A 216 18.29 -2.06 6.24
C TYR A 216 19.06 -3.16 5.51
N GLU A 217 18.67 -4.42 5.64
CA GLU A 217 19.30 -5.55 4.97
C GLU A 217 19.19 -5.43 3.43
N MET A 218 18.01 -5.02 2.94
CA MET A 218 17.79 -4.77 1.51
C MET A 218 18.71 -3.67 0.95
N ARG A 219 19.21 -2.73 1.74
CA ARG A 219 20.15 -1.70 1.27
C ARG A 219 21.51 -2.27 0.85
N PHE A 220 21.87 -3.46 1.33
CA PHE A 220 23.10 -4.16 0.96
C PHE A 220 22.88 -5.17 -0.17
N ASP A 221 21.64 -5.40 -0.58
CA ASP A 221 21.31 -6.16 -1.77
C ASP A 221 21.56 -5.33 -3.03
N GLU A 222 22.19 -5.92 -4.02
CA GLU A 222 22.65 -5.23 -5.24
C GLU A 222 21.52 -4.52 -6.00
N VAL A 223 20.30 -5.12 -6.05
CA VAL A 223 19.14 -4.49 -6.69
C VAL A 223 18.79 -3.17 -6.03
N SER A 224 18.77 -3.14 -4.70
CA SER A 224 18.45 -1.92 -3.95
C SER A 224 19.62 -0.96 -3.89
N ALA A 225 20.84 -1.45 -3.70
CA ALA A 225 22.03 -0.62 -3.57
C ALA A 225 22.33 0.18 -4.84
N ARG A 226 22.20 -0.46 -6.01
CA ARG A 226 22.52 0.16 -7.30
C ARG A 226 21.31 0.81 -7.97
N PHE A 227 20.17 0.15 -7.93
CA PHE A 227 19.06 0.49 -8.81
C PHE A 227 17.80 1.02 -8.12
N ALA A 228 17.71 1.02 -6.79
CA ALA A 228 16.50 1.50 -6.13
C ALA A 228 16.61 2.98 -5.72
N GLU A 229 15.55 3.71 -6.01
CA GLU A 229 15.27 5.04 -5.49
C GLU A 229 14.00 4.97 -4.64
N PHE A 230 14.07 5.51 -3.43
CA PHE A 230 13.01 5.38 -2.44
C PHE A 230 12.37 6.73 -2.14
N GLY A 231 11.07 6.77 -2.20
CA GLY A 231 10.27 7.91 -1.79
C GLY A 231 10.07 7.99 -0.27
N PRO A 232 9.14 8.81 0.19
CA PRO A 232 8.86 8.98 1.61
C PRO A 232 8.25 7.70 2.22
N PHE A 233 8.65 7.40 3.46
CA PHE A 233 8.12 6.30 4.25
C PHE A 233 6.98 6.80 5.14
N TYR A 234 5.85 6.08 5.12
CA TYR A 234 4.69 6.30 5.97
C TYR A 234 4.52 5.09 6.88
N VAL A 235 4.66 5.29 8.18
CA VAL A 235 4.51 4.23 9.19
C VAL A 235 3.27 4.53 10.02
N GLY A 236 2.41 3.54 10.20
CA GLY A 236 1.15 3.71 10.92
C GLY A 236 0.82 2.53 11.82
N GLN A 237 0.01 2.79 12.83
CA GLN A 237 -0.60 1.80 13.69
C GLN A 237 -2.03 1.51 13.23
N ARG A 238 -2.42 0.23 13.27
CA ARG A 238 -3.77 -0.21 12.90
C ARG A 238 -4.84 0.60 13.62
N LEU A 239 -5.79 1.10 12.87
CA LEU A 239 -6.97 1.80 13.35
C LEU A 239 -8.22 0.96 13.08
N LEU A 240 -8.94 0.62 14.15
CA LEU A 240 -10.31 0.16 14.02
C LEU A 240 -11.22 1.39 13.88
N PRO A 241 -12.34 1.33 13.11
CA PRO A 241 -13.23 2.49 12.93
C PRO A 241 -13.62 3.18 14.23
N THR A 242 -13.94 2.40 15.27
CA THR A 242 -14.28 2.89 16.61
C THR A 242 -13.15 3.64 17.33
N GLY A 243 -11.94 3.57 16.83
CA GLY A 243 -10.78 4.28 17.37
C GLY A 243 -10.49 5.62 16.69
N LEU A 244 -11.31 6.05 15.72
CA LEU A 244 -11.06 7.23 14.90
C LEU A 244 -10.87 8.51 15.75
N GLY A 245 -11.66 8.68 16.81
CA GLY A 245 -11.51 9.80 17.73
C GLY A 245 -10.11 9.91 18.31
N ARG A 246 -9.50 8.78 18.74
CA ARG A 246 -8.11 8.80 19.26
C ARG A 246 -7.09 9.23 18.21
N CYS A 247 -7.31 8.91 16.93
CA CYS A 247 -6.42 9.33 15.84
C CYS A 247 -6.46 10.84 15.63
N ILE A 248 -7.61 11.48 15.86
CA ILE A 248 -7.79 12.94 15.77
C ILE A 248 -7.31 13.64 17.06
N GLY A 249 -7.35 12.97 18.20
CA GLY A 249 -6.97 13.52 19.51
C GLY A 249 -8.17 13.83 20.42
N GLU A 250 -9.26 13.07 20.25
CA GLU A 250 -10.47 13.08 21.11
C GLU A 250 -10.37 12.03 22.23
#